data_910cbb8c059732ee5c7eb1d18d5bffa0
#
_entry.id   910cbb8c059732ee5c7eb1d18d5bffa0
#
_cell.length_a   1.000
_cell.length_b   1.000
_cell.length_c   1.000
_cell.angle_alpha   90.00
_cell.angle_beta   90.00
_cell.angle_gamma   90.00
#
_symmetry.space_group_name_H-M   'P 1'
#
loop_
_entity.id
_entity.type
_entity.pdbx_description
1 polymer ?
#
loop_
_entity_poly.entity_id
_entity_poly.type
_entity_poly.pdbx_seq_one_letter_code
_entity_poly.pdbx_strand_id
1 'polypeptide(L)'
;MQVFTCITCSVHPEMNKVFKALADQTRRYLLDRLHEHNGQTLGELCERIDMTRQSATQHLAVLEAANLVSTVRRGREKLHYLNPVPLNEIQERWIDKFERPRLRVLSTLKRRAEEDMTDKPTFVYVTYIESTPEKVWHALTDADLTAEYWGHSNVSDWQVGSSWEHQRTDGTRTADVVGTVVESTAPTRLVSTWAAPGDEPADGPSRVTFDIEPYGEIVRLTVTHENLADDADRADAAAGWAAVLSNLKTLIETGHVLPQTPWEMPQR
;
A
#
# COMPACT_ATOMS: atom_id res chain seq x y z
N MET A 1 25.13 40.25 12.46
CA MET A 1 25.82 39.06 11.98
C MET A 1 25.41 37.93 12.86
N GLN A 2 24.28 37.25 12.51
CA GLN A 2 23.71 36.13 13.27
C GLN A 2 24.35 34.85 12.77
N VAL A 3 25.08 34.19 13.65
CA VAL A 3 25.73 32.90 13.42
C VAL A 3 24.63 31.85 13.48
N PHE A 4 24.23 31.26 12.33
CA PHE A 4 23.40 30.05 12.29
C PHE A 4 24.22 28.89 12.84
N THR A 5 23.94 28.52 14.07
CA THR A 5 24.44 27.27 14.66
C THR A 5 23.76 26.12 13.94
N CYS A 6 24.54 25.43 13.10
CA CYS A 6 24.12 24.19 12.47
C CYS A 6 23.75 23.17 13.58
N ILE A 7 22.46 22.80 13.65
CA ILE A 7 22.01 21.71 14.49
C ILE A 7 22.71 20.46 13.98
N THR A 8 23.70 19.99 14.75
CA THR A 8 24.47 18.78 14.48
C THR A 8 23.53 17.62 14.28
N CYS A 9 23.40 17.20 13.03
CA CYS A 9 22.80 15.96 12.66
C CYS A 9 23.57 14.85 13.41
N SER A 10 23.00 14.30 14.47
CA SER A 10 23.57 13.15 15.19
C SER A 10 23.55 11.95 14.25
N VAL A 11 24.60 11.84 13.45
CA VAL A 11 24.88 10.67 12.63
C VAL A 11 25.21 9.55 13.61
N HIS A 12 24.30 8.61 13.83
CA HIS A 12 24.57 7.42 14.63
C HIS A 12 25.63 6.58 13.91
N PRO A 13 26.87 6.48 14.42
CA PRO A 13 27.97 5.81 13.74
C PRO A 13 27.69 4.33 13.48
N GLU A 14 26.90 3.71 14.34
CA GLU A 14 26.50 2.29 14.21
C GLU A 14 25.62 2.05 12.98
N MET A 15 24.67 2.91 12.69
CA MET A 15 23.81 2.79 11.51
C MET A 15 24.59 2.91 10.19
N ASN A 16 25.62 3.75 10.15
CA ASN A 16 26.50 3.84 8.99
C ASN A 16 27.26 2.53 8.73
N LYS A 17 27.61 1.78 9.78
CA LYS A 17 28.22 0.45 9.64
C LYS A 17 27.25 -0.53 8.99
N VAL A 18 25.98 -0.48 9.38
CA VAL A 18 24.94 -1.33 8.81
C VAL A 18 24.77 -1.05 7.32
N PHE A 19 24.61 0.21 6.91
CA PHE A 19 24.51 0.56 5.49
C PHE A 19 25.74 0.14 4.68
N LYS A 20 26.95 0.35 5.21
CA LYS A 20 28.19 -0.11 4.57
C LYS A 20 28.23 -1.64 4.45
N ALA A 21 27.78 -2.35 5.47
CA ALA A 21 27.70 -3.81 5.44
C ALA A 21 26.72 -4.31 4.37
N LEU A 22 25.55 -3.69 4.25
CA LEU A 22 24.53 -4.05 3.29
C LEU A 22 24.83 -3.63 1.83
N ALA A 23 25.80 -2.73 1.59
CA ALA A 23 26.15 -2.26 0.26
C ALA A 23 26.75 -3.33 -0.66
N ASP A 24 27.26 -4.43 -0.11
CA ASP A 24 27.93 -5.50 -0.84
C ASP A 24 26.99 -6.68 -1.10
N GLN A 25 26.93 -7.16 -2.33
CA GLN A 25 26.03 -8.25 -2.75
C GLN A 25 26.32 -9.56 -2.02
N THR A 26 27.59 -9.90 -1.83
CA THR A 26 28.00 -11.14 -1.16
C THR A 26 27.58 -11.14 0.31
N ARG A 27 27.70 -10.01 0.98
CA ARG A 27 27.26 -9.89 2.38
C ARG A 27 25.76 -10.01 2.52
N ARG A 28 24.96 -9.44 1.59
CA ARG A 28 23.50 -9.66 1.57
C ARG A 28 23.16 -11.12 1.37
N TYR A 29 23.83 -11.80 0.44
CA TYR A 29 23.63 -13.23 0.22
C TYR A 29 23.97 -14.06 1.47
N LEU A 30 25.03 -13.74 2.19
CA LEU A 30 25.36 -14.41 3.48
C LEU A 30 24.27 -14.21 4.53
N LEU A 31 23.67 -13.01 4.61
CA LEU A 31 22.53 -12.75 5.51
C LEU A 31 21.29 -13.54 5.12
N ASP A 32 20.98 -13.65 3.82
CA ASP A 32 19.86 -14.45 3.30
C ASP A 32 20.05 -15.94 3.67
N ARG A 33 21.26 -16.46 3.52
CA ARG A 33 21.59 -17.85 3.93
C ARG A 33 21.43 -18.08 5.41
N LEU A 34 21.86 -17.13 6.24
CA LEU A 34 21.67 -17.19 7.70
C LEU A 34 20.20 -17.03 8.10
N HIS A 35 19.40 -16.29 7.29
CA HIS A 35 17.96 -16.22 7.50
C HIS A 35 17.27 -17.55 7.24
N GLU A 36 17.63 -18.24 6.15
CA GLU A 36 17.08 -19.57 5.83
C GLU A 36 17.49 -20.63 6.85
N HIS A 37 18.75 -20.63 7.25
CA HIS A 37 19.32 -21.59 8.20
C HIS A 37 20.26 -20.88 9.18
N ASN A 38 19.81 -20.63 10.36
CA ASN A 38 20.61 -19.97 11.41
C ASN A 38 21.58 -20.97 12.09
N GLY A 39 22.70 -20.47 12.60
CA GLY A 39 23.67 -21.28 13.33
C GLY A 39 24.62 -22.08 12.44
N GLN A 40 25.02 -21.52 11.30
CA GLN A 40 25.94 -22.16 10.37
C GLN A 40 27.41 -21.88 10.69
N THR A 41 28.26 -22.86 10.42
CA THR A 41 29.72 -22.71 10.44
C THR A 41 30.22 -21.97 9.20
N LEU A 42 31.46 -21.45 9.24
CA LEU A 42 32.11 -20.87 8.07
C LEU A 42 32.20 -21.88 6.89
N GLY A 43 32.41 -23.18 7.21
CA GLY A 43 32.46 -24.23 6.19
C GLY A 43 31.15 -24.36 5.42
N GLU A 44 30.04 -24.51 6.13
CA GLU A 44 28.68 -24.63 5.57
C GLU A 44 28.27 -23.41 4.75
N LEU A 45 28.64 -22.19 5.21
CA LEU A 45 28.42 -20.97 4.46
C LEU A 45 29.22 -20.92 3.17
N CYS A 46 30.47 -21.44 3.15
CA CYS A 46 31.32 -21.47 1.96
C CYS A 46 30.92 -22.54 0.94
N GLU A 47 30.34 -23.67 1.35
CA GLU A 47 29.99 -24.78 0.46
C GLU A 47 29.02 -24.40 -0.66
N ARG A 48 28.25 -23.36 -0.46
CA ARG A 48 27.18 -22.91 -1.40
C ARG A 48 27.50 -21.60 -2.09
N ILE A 49 28.69 -21.05 -1.85
CA ILE A 49 29.15 -19.79 -2.45
C ILE A 49 30.50 -20.08 -3.10
N ASP A 50 30.63 -19.73 -4.35
CA ASP A 50 31.90 -19.84 -5.09
C ASP A 50 32.89 -18.77 -4.59
N MET A 51 33.36 -18.91 -3.36
CA MET A 51 34.34 -18.01 -2.73
C MET A 51 35.29 -18.73 -1.79
N THR A 52 36.45 -18.12 -1.62
CA THR A 52 37.46 -18.64 -0.69
C THR A 52 37.04 -18.44 0.76
N ARG A 53 37.46 -19.35 1.65
CA ARG A 53 37.23 -19.19 3.10
C ARG A 53 37.78 -17.87 3.66
N GLN A 54 38.89 -17.38 3.10
CA GLN A 54 39.47 -16.10 3.51
C GLN A 54 38.53 -14.93 3.17
N SER A 55 37.96 -14.91 1.96
CA SER A 55 37.00 -13.88 1.54
C SER A 55 35.72 -13.94 2.39
N ALA A 56 35.17 -15.12 2.61
CA ALA A 56 33.98 -15.30 3.47
C ALA A 56 34.24 -14.81 4.92
N THR A 57 35.43 -15.08 5.46
CA THR A 57 35.82 -14.59 6.79
C THR A 57 35.83 -13.04 6.84
N GLN A 58 36.34 -12.38 5.80
CA GLN A 58 36.36 -10.91 5.73
C GLN A 58 34.93 -10.34 5.64
N HIS A 59 34.05 -10.91 4.83
CA HIS A 59 32.66 -10.50 4.73
C HIS A 59 31.91 -10.68 6.05
N LEU A 60 32.09 -11.84 6.72
CA LEU A 60 31.49 -12.11 8.03
C LEU A 60 32.00 -11.14 9.10
N ALA A 61 33.30 -10.80 9.10
CA ALA A 61 33.85 -9.83 10.05
C ALA A 61 33.22 -8.45 9.91
N VAL A 62 32.90 -8.01 8.67
CA VAL A 62 32.19 -6.75 8.42
C VAL A 62 30.75 -6.82 8.92
N LEU A 63 30.07 -7.96 8.75
CA LEU A 63 28.71 -8.19 9.25
C LEU A 63 28.67 -8.26 10.78
N GLU A 64 29.64 -8.91 11.40
CA GLU A 64 29.81 -8.93 12.88
C GLU A 64 30.06 -7.51 13.42
N ALA A 65 30.96 -6.74 12.78
CA ALA A 65 31.25 -5.34 13.18
C ALA A 65 30.06 -4.39 13.03
N ALA A 66 29.11 -4.73 12.15
CA ALA A 66 27.84 -4.02 11.96
C ALA A 66 26.69 -4.59 12.84
N ASN A 67 26.99 -5.54 13.72
CA ASN A 67 26.02 -6.25 14.56
C ASN A 67 24.88 -6.94 13.78
N LEU A 68 25.09 -7.22 12.49
CA LEU A 68 24.15 -7.97 11.65
C LEU A 68 24.28 -9.50 11.80
N VAL A 69 25.44 -9.94 12.30
CA VAL A 69 25.74 -11.33 12.61
C VAL A 69 26.28 -11.42 14.03
N SER A 70 25.71 -12.32 14.83
CA SER A 70 26.25 -12.71 16.12
C SER A 70 26.88 -14.11 16.02
N THR A 71 27.83 -14.41 16.91
CA THR A 71 28.53 -15.69 16.88
C THR A 71 28.54 -16.38 18.23
N VAL A 72 28.38 -17.71 18.18
CA VAL A 72 28.45 -18.57 19.38
C VAL A 72 29.50 -19.66 19.13
N ARG A 73 30.34 -19.94 20.11
CA ARG A 73 31.26 -21.09 20.09
C ARG A 73 30.58 -22.34 20.68
N ARG A 74 30.56 -23.41 19.87
CA ARG A 74 30.11 -24.71 20.31
C ARG A 74 31.25 -25.73 20.14
N GLY A 75 31.98 -26.00 21.20
CA GLY A 75 33.20 -26.79 21.14
C GLY A 75 34.28 -26.12 20.29
N ARG A 76 34.69 -26.77 19.19
CA ARG A 76 35.71 -26.24 18.25
C ARG A 76 35.12 -25.39 17.11
N GLU A 77 33.80 -25.35 17.02
CA GLU A 77 33.07 -24.67 15.93
C GLU A 77 32.65 -23.26 16.36
N LYS A 78 32.75 -22.31 15.43
CA LYS A 78 32.17 -20.98 15.53
C LYS A 78 30.91 -20.97 14.65
N LEU A 79 29.75 -20.83 15.27
CA LEU A 79 28.45 -20.76 14.63
C LEU A 79 28.05 -19.30 14.45
N HIS A 80 27.51 -18.94 13.27
CA HIS A 80 27.07 -17.61 12.92
C HIS A 80 25.53 -17.54 12.90
N TYR A 81 24.98 -16.49 13.48
CA TYR A 81 23.54 -16.26 13.58
C TYR A 81 23.19 -14.89 13.04
N LEU A 82 22.11 -14.80 12.26
CA LEU A 82 21.55 -13.52 11.85
C LEU A 82 21.03 -12.75 13.08
N ASN A 83 21.40 -11.50 13.20
CA ASN A 83 20.80 -10.55 14.14
C ASN A 83 19.92 -9.55 13.37
N PRO A 84 18.58 -9.66 13.44
CA PRO A 84 17.69 -8.76 12.69
C PRO A 84 17.51 -7.38 13.34
N VAL A 85 17.96 -7.17 14.59
CA VAL A 85 17.72 -5.94 15.35
C VAL A 85 18.17 -4.68 14.58
N PRO A 86 19.39 -4.59 14.01
CA PRO A 86 19.81 -3.39 13.28
C PRO A 86 18.99 -3.15 12.00
N LEU A 87 18.42 -4.20 11.39
CA LEU A 87 17.52 -4.08 10.22
C LEU A 87 16.16 -3.52 10.64
N ASN A 88 15.64 -3.98 11.77
CA ASN A 88 14.41 -3.45 12.35
C ASN A 88 14.54 -1.96 12.74
N GLU A 89 15.67 -1.57 13.33
CA GLU A 89 15.96 -0.15 13.65
C GLU A 89 15.97 0.74 12.40
N ILE A 90 16.49 0.24 11.27
CA ILE A 90 16.42 0.95 9.97
C ILE A 90 14.97 1.05 9.51
N GLN A 91 14.22 -0.04 9.61
CA GLN A 91 12.81 -0.08 9.21
C GLN A 91 11.99 0.93 10.03
N GLU A 92 12.05 0.89 11.35
CA GLU A 92 11.32 1.80 12.23
C GLU A 92 11.70 3.27 12.01
N ARG A 93 13.00 3.54 11.84
CA ARG A 93 13.50 4.90 11.72
C ARG A 93 13.24 5.54 10.35
N TRP A 94 13.32 4.77 9.28
CA TRP A 94 13.32 5.30 7.91
C TRP A 94 12.09 4.88 7.10
N ILE A 95 11.69 3.60 7.17
CA ILE A 95 10.60 3.09 6.35
C ILE A 95 9.26 3.43 7.00
N ASP A 96 9.12 3.18 8.31
CA ASP A 96 7.87 3.44 9.02
C ASP A 96 7.57 4.95 9.13
N LYS A 97 8.62 5.77 9.25
CA LYS A 97 8.48 7.22 9.32
C LYS A 97 8.09 7.86 7.99
N PHE A 98 8.54 7.30 6.88
CA PHE A 98 8.36 7.95 5.59
C PHE A 98 7.31 7.30 4.71
N GLU A 99 6.97 5.99 4.81
CA GLU A 99 6.07 5.46 3.78
C GLU A 99 5.56 4.01 3.90
N ARG A 100 5.13 3.51 5.05
CA ARG A 100 4.37 2.25 5.05
C ARG A 100 3.15 2.28 4.12
N PRO A 101 2.43 3.40 4.01
CA PRO A 101 1.25 3.43 3.14
C PRO A 101 1.55 3.48 1.64
N ARG A 102 2.52 4.29 1.19
CA ARG A 102 2.85 4.44 -0.24
C ARG A 102 3.60 3.24 -0.81
N LEU A 103 4.52 2.67 -0.04
CA LEU A 103 5.30 1.51 -0.49
C LEU A 103 4.46 0.24 -0.61
N ARG A 104 3.41 0.06 0.22
CA ARG A 104 2.49 -1.07 0.06
C ARG A 104 1.68 -0.97 -1.22
N VAL A 105 1.18 0.20 -1.57
CA VAL A 105 0.48 0.42 -2.85
C VAL A 105 1.43 0.21 -4.03
N LEU A 106 2.63 0.80 -4.00
CA LEU A 106 3.62 0.66 -5.06
C LEU A 106 4.19 -0.76 -5.17
N SER A 107 4.43 -1.46 -4.05
CA SER A 107 4.92 -2.84 -4.08
C SER A 107 3.84 -3.83 -4.49
N THR A 108 2.58 -3.58 -4.15
CA THR A 108 1.45 -4.38 -4.63
C THR A 108 1.24 -4.15 -6.12
N LEU A 109 1.33 -2.91 -6.59
CA LEU A 109 1.28 -2.57 -8.02
C LEU A 109 2.46 -3.17 -8.79
N LYS A 110 3.69 -3.08 -8.26
CA LYS A 110 4.87 -3.67 -8.88
C LYS A 110 4.80 -5.20 -8.94
N ARG A 111 4.42 -5.85 -7.84
CA ARG A 111 4.25 -7.31 -7.80
C ARG A 111 3.13 -7.78 -8.73
N ARG A 112 2.00 -7.07 -8.79
CA ARG A 112 0.92 -7.37 -9.73
C ARG A 112 1.31 -7.10 -11.18
N ALA A 113 2.06 -6.04 -11.47
CA ALA A 113 2.61 -5.79 -12.81
C ALA A 113 3.64 -6.85 -13.24
N GLU A 114 4.28 -7.55 -12.30
CA GLU A 114 5.21 -8.65 -12.56
C GLU A 114 4.51 -10.02 -12.60
N GLU A 115 3.37 -10.19 -11.91
CA GLU A 115 2.59 -11.43 -11.83
C GLU A 115 1.47 -11.51 -12.89
N ASP A 116 0.88 -10.38 -13.30
CA ASP A 116 -0.16 -10.31 -14.33
C ASP A 116 0.38 -9.69 -15.62
N MET A 117 0.74 -10.54 -16.58
CA MET A 117 0.86 -10.17 -17.99
C MET A 117 -0.53 -10.04 -18.65
N THR A 118 -1.53 -9.55 -17.94
CA THR A 118 -2.74 -8.97 -18.51
C THR A 118 -2.64 -7.46 -18.34
N ASP A 119 -2.30 -6.80 -19.44
CA ASP A 119 -1.92 -5.39 -19.60
C ASP A 119 -3.14 -4.41 -19.42
N LYS A 120 -3.97 -4.64 -18.39
CA LYS A 120 -5.17 -3.82 -18.16
C LYS A 120 -4.88 -2.63 -17.25
N PRO A 121 -5.33 -1.42 -17.64
CA PRO A 121 -5.07 -0.21 -16.89
C PRO A 121 -5.65 -0.24 -15.47
N THR A 122 -4.94 0.40 -14.56
CA THR A 122 -5.35 0.64 -13.17
C THR A 122 -5.29 2.12 -12.87
N PHE A 123 -6.28 2.63 -12.14
CA PHE A 123 -6.32 4.01 -11.65
C PHE A 123 -6.27 4.03 -10.12
N VAL A 124 -5.48 4.95 -9.54
CA VAL A 124 -5.38 5.13 -8.09
C VAL A 124 -5.56 6.60 -7.74
N TYR A 125 -6.43 6.90 -6.79
CA TYR A 125 -6.64 8.23 -6.25
C TYR A 125 -6.52 8.23 -4.73
N VAL A 126 -5.83 9.23 -4.18
CA VAL A 126 -5.64 9.39 -2.74
C VAL A 126 -6.12 10.76 -2.31
N THR A 127 -6.97 10.80 -1.29
CA THR A 127 -7.39 12.04 -0.64
C THR A 127 -7.28 11.93 0.87
N TYR A 128 -7.17 13.08 1.55
CA TYR A 128 -7.12 13.18 3.01
C TYR A 128 -8.36 13.96 3.47
N ILE A 129 -9.05 13.43 4.48
CA ILE A 129 -10.32 13.95 4.98
C ILE A 129 -10.19 14.16 6.49
N GLU A 130 -10.55 15.32 7.01
CA GLU A 130 -10.68 15.58 8.45
C GLU A 130 -11.90 14.82 8.97
N SER A 131 -11.67 13.59 9.47
CA SER A 131 -12.74 12.67 9.86
C SER A 131 -12.21 11.46 10.61
N THR A 132 -13.13 10.53 10.94
CA THR A 132 -12.83 9.19 11.46
C THR A 132 -13.13 8.12 10.40
N PRO A 133 -12.48 6.93 10.48
CA PRO A 133 -12.75 5.83 9.56
C PRO A 133 -14.23 5.43 9.50
N GLU A 134 -14.92 5.46 10.63
CA GLU A 134 -16.34 5.08 10.74
C GLU A 134 -17.23 6.04 9.94
N LYS A 135 -16.95 7.35 10.00
CA LYS A 135 -17.70 8.36 9.23
C LYS A 135 -17.45 8.21 7.72
N VAL A 136 -16.19 7.97 7.31
CA VAL A 136 -15.86 7.73 5.90
C VAL A 136 -16.51 6.45 5.40
N TRP A 137 -16.44 5.37 6.19
CA TRP A 137 -17.12 4.11 5.88
C TRP A 137 -18.63 4.29 5.72
N HIS A 138 -19.26 4.98 6.68
CA HIS A 138 -20.69 5.27 6.62
C HIS A 138 -21.05 6.06 5.37
N ALA A 139 -20.28 7.08 5.03
CA ALA A 139 -20.53 7.87 3.83
C ALA A 139 -20.37 7.09 2.52
N LEU A 140 -19.52 6.04 2.49
CA LEU A 140 -19.36 5.18 1.31
C LEU A 140 -20.48 4.12 1.18
N THR A 141 -21.11 3.74 2.29
CA THR A 141 -22.02 2.58 2.36
C THR A 141 -23.49 2.96 2.61
N ASP A 142 -23.77 4.18 3.00
CA ASP A 142 -25.12 4.69 3.23
C ASP A 142 -25.73 5.22 1.93
N ALA A 143 -26.92 4.72 1.58
CA ALA A 143 -27.59 5.02 0.31
C ALA A 143 -28.02 6.50 0.21
N ASP A 144 -28.42 7.12 1.32
CA ASP A 144 -28.87 8.51 1.32
C ASP A 144 -27.67 9.46 1.19
N LEU A 145 -26.58 9.17 1.90
CA LEU A 145 -25.33 9.95 1.78
C LEU A 145 -24.72 9.84 0.38
N THR A 146 -24.69 8.64 -0.21
CA THR A 146 -24.17 8.48 -1.58
C THR A 146 -25.05 9.17 -2.60
N ALA A 147 -26.39 9.22 -2.39
CA ALA A 147 -27.29 10.01 -3.22
C ALA A 147 -26.93 11.50 -3.19
N GLU A 148 -26.54 12.02 -2.02
CA GLU A 148 -26.26 13.45 -1.83
C GLU A 148 -24.97 13.89 -2.53
N TYR A 149 -23.84 13.17 -2.34
CA TYR A 149 -22.54 13.60 -2.87
C TYR A 149 -22.18 12.99 -4.22
N TRP A 150 -22.83 11.90 -4.64
CA TRP A 150 -22.52 11.19 -5.88
C TRP A 150 -23.66 11.24 -6.91
N GLY A 151 -24.85 11.63 -6.48
CA GLY A 151 -26.03 11.66 -7.33
C GLY A 151 -26.64 10.29 -7.60
N HIS A 152 -26.16 9.24 -6.93
CA HIS A 152 -26.64 7.87 -6.98
C HIS A 152 -26.66 7.25 -5.62
N SER A 153 -27.64 6.41 -5.36
CA SER A 153 -27.71 5.60 -4.13
C SER A 153 -26.94 4.31 -4.27
N ASN A 154 -25.94 4.08 -3.45
CA ASN A 154 -25.27 2.79 -3.34
C ASN A 154 -26.08 1.87 -2.42
N VAL A 155 -26.66 0.81 -2.97
CA VAL A 155 -27.59 -0.08 -2.26
C VAL A 155 -26.99 -1.48 -2.13
N SER A 156 -26.75 -1.93 -0.90
CA SER A 156 -26.31 -3.28 -0.55
C SER A 156 -26.48 -3.49 0.96
N ASP A 157 -26.35 -4.73 1.43
CA ASP A 157 -26.13 -5.05 2.83
C ASP A 157 -24.63 -5.06 3.20
N TRP A 158 -23.76 -4.87 2.21
CA TRP A 158 -22.30 -4.81 2.30
C TRP A 158 -21.65 -6.05 2.92
N GLN A 159 -22.32 -7.20 2.87
CA GLN A 159 -21.71 -8.47 3.26
C GLN A 159 -20.93 -9.07 2.08
N VAL A 160 -19.86 -9.81 2.38
CA VAL A 160 -19.08 -10.51 1.35
C VAL A 160 -19.98 -11.48 0.58
N GLY A 161 -19.97 -11.36 -0.74
CA GLY A 161 -20.83 -12.13 -1.65
C GLY A 161 -22.18 -11.49 -1.99
N SER A 162 -22.58 -10.41 -1.32
CA SER A 162 -23.80 -9.68 -1.63
C SER A 162 -23.67 -8.88 -2.91
N SER A 163 -24.78 -8.72 -3.63
CA SER A 163 -24.87 -7.76 -4.73
C SER A 163 -24.93 -6.33 -4.20
N TRP A 164 -24.44 -5.39 -4.99
CA TRP A 164 -24.62 -3.98 -4.77
C TRP A 164 -25.02 -3.28 -6.08
N GLU A 165 -25.71 -2.16 -5.95
CA GLU A 165 -26.23 -1.39 -7.07
C GLU A 165 -25.96 0.10 -6.86
N HIS A 166 -25.58 0.78 -7.95
CA HIS A 166 -25.45 2.23 -8.04
C HIS A 166 -26.70 2.76 -8.74
N GLN A 167 -27.73 3.08 -7.96
CA GLN A 167 -29.07 3.41 -8.45
C GLN A 167 -29.23 4.92 -8.67
N ARG A 168 -29.91 5.28 -9.76
CA ARG A 168 -30.29 6.68 -10.03
C ARG A 168 -31.21 7.24 -8.95
N THR A 169 -31.07 8.53 -8.68
CA THR A 169 -31.90 9.28 -7.72
C THR A 169 -33.12 9.95 -8.36
N ASP A 170 -33.40 9.68 -9.64
CA ASP A 170 -34.52 10.23 -10.40
C ASP A 170 -35.90 9.57 -10.12
N GLY A 171 -35.94 8.66 -9.13
CA GLY A 171 -37.12 7.90 -8.74
C GLY A 171 -37.34 6.57 -9.51
N THR A 172 -36.58 6.35 -10.58
CA THR A 172 -36.67 5.07 -11.35
C THR A 172 -36.02 3.89 -10.64
N ARG A 173 -35.02 4.16 -9.77
CA ARG A 173 -34.13 3.16 -9.14
C ARG A 173 -33.40 2.29 -10.17
N THR A 174 -33.21 2.80 -11.37
CA THR A 174 -32.41 2.10 -12.38
C THR A 174 -30.94 2.10 -11.93
N ALA A 175 -30.31 0.94 -11.92
CA ALA A 175 -28.89 0.84 -11.65
C ALA A 175 -28.09 1.17 -12.91
N ASP A 176 -27.14 2.07 -12.82
CA ASP A 176 -26.16 2.37 -13.87
C ASP A 176 -24.89 1.51 -13.71
N VAL A 177 -24.64 1.04 -12.49
CA VAL A 177 -23.56 0.10 -12.17
C VAL A 177 -24.07 -0.95 -11.21
N VAL A 178 -23.59 -2.16 -11.39
CA VAL A 178 -23.85 -3.32 -10.52
C VAL A 178 -22.55 -4.04 -10.19
N GLY A 179 -22.56 -4.77 -9.09
CA GLY A 179 -21.43 -5.58 -8.73
C GLY A 179 -21.68 -6.50 -7.55
N THR A 180 -20.61 -7.13 -7.09
CA THR A 180 -20.59 -8.01 -5.92
C THR A 180 -19.57 -7.52 -4.92
N VAL A 181 -19.89 -7.55 -3.64
CA VAL A 181 -18.97 -7.25 -2.55
C VAL A 181 -17.98 -8.41 -2.42
N VAL A 182 -16.69 -8.13 -2.66
CA VAL A 182 -15.59 -9.12 -2.62
C VAL A 182 -14.95 -9.19 -1.25
N GLU A 183 -14.78 -8.03 -0.61
CA GLU A 183 -14.23 -7.89 0.74
C GLU A 183 -14.94 -6.75 1.46
N SER A 184 -15.25 -6.96 2.75
CA SER A 184 -15.89 -5.96 3.60
C SER A 184 -15.31 -6.07 5.00
N THR A 185 -14.35 -5.21 5.32
CA THR A 185 -13.67 -5.12 6.61
C THR A 185 -13.88 -3.73 7.20
N ALA A 186 -15.09 -3.52 7.76
CA ALA A 186 -15.45 -2.23 8.35
C ALA A 186 -14.54 -1.87 9.54
N PRO A 187 -14.13 -0.60 9.69
CA PRO A 187 -14.36 0.53 8.80
C PRO A 187 -13.16 0.81 7.88
N THR A 188 -12.32 -0.19 7.58
CA THR A 188 -10.97 0.01 6.99
C THR A 188 -10.85 -0.35 5.53
N ARG A 189 -11.65 -1.32 5.03
CA ARG A 189 -11.49 -1.78 3.65
C ARG A 189 -12.80 -2.33 3.06
N LEU A 190 -13.14 -1.85 1.85
CA LEU A 190 -14.24 -2.33 1.04
C LEU A 190 -13.75 -2.62 -0.37
N VAL A 191 -14.07 -3.81 -0.89
CA VAL A 191 -13.73 -4.22 -2.26
C VAL A 191 -15.00 -4.73 -2.94
N SER A 192 -15.31 -4.19 -4.11
CA SER A 192 -16.45 -4.63 -4.94
C SER A 192 -16.06 -4.73 -6.41
N THR A 193 -16.75 -5.62 -7.13
CA THR A 193 -16.71 -5.61 -8.59
C THR A 193 -17.55 -4.45 -9.13
N TRP A 194 -17.29 -4.04 -10.38
CA TRP A 194 -17.88 -2.87 -11.00
C TRP A 194 -18.14 -3.14 -12.48
N ALA A 195 -19.39 -3.17 -12.90
CA ALA A 195 -19.78 -3.39 -14.29
C ALA A 195 -21.10 -2.68 -14.62
N ALA A 196 -21.35 -2.39 -15.89
CA ALA A 196 -22.67 -1.99 -16.34
C ALA A 196 -23.67 -3.17 -16.22
N PRO A 197 -24.95 -2.91 -15.96
CA PRO A 197 -25.96 -3.97 -15.88
C PRO A 197 -26.02 -4.80 -17.17
N GLY A 198 -25.87 -6.12 -17.03
CA GLY A 198 -25.88 -7.06 -18.15
C GLY A 198 -24.56 -7.14 -18.93
N ASP A 199 -23.52 -6.45 -18.50
CA ASP A 199 -22.20 -6.58 -19.06
C ASP A 199 -21.43 -7.72 -18.38
N GLU A 200 -20.94 -8.67 -19.19
CA GLU A 200 -20.16 -9.83 -18.75
C GLU A 200 -18.82 -9.83 -19.52
N PRO A 201 -17.86 -8.97 -19.16
CA PRO A 201 -16.59 -8.91 -19.85
C PRO A 201 -15.86 -10.26 -19.74
N ALA A 202 -15.24 -10.70 -20.85
CA ALA A 202 -14.57 -12.00 -20.95
C ALA A 202 -13.48 -12.21 -19.87
N ASP A 203 -12.82 -11.11 -19.48
CA ASP A 203 -11.75 -11.10 -18.45
C ASP A 203 -12.26 -10.69 -17.07
N GLY A 204 -13.57 -10.76 -16.86
CA GLY A 204 -14.24 -10.36 -15.62
C GLY A 204 -14.44 -8.84 -15.47
N PRO A 205 -15.32 -8.43 -14.53
CA PRO A 205 -15.62 -7.03 -14.27
C PRO A 205 -14.43 -6.28 -13.71
N SER A 206 -14.44 -4.96 -13.83
CA SER A 206 -13.49 -4.12 -13.12
C SER A 206 -13.72 -4.21 -11.61
N ARG A 207 -12.76 -3.76 -10.82
CA ARG A 207 -12.79 -3.86 -9.36
C ARG A 207 -12.43 -2.52 -8.72
N VAL A 208 -13.22 -2.13 -7.75
CA VAL A 208 -12.95 -0.93 -6.93
C VAL A 208 -12.62 -1.34 -5.51
N THR A 209 -11.51 -0.80 -5.01
CA THR A 209 -11.07 -0.96 -3.62
C THR A 209 -11.05 0.40 -2.94
N PHE A 210 -11.68 0.50 -1.78
CA PHE A 210 -11.56 1.62 -0.85
C PHE A 210 -10.73 1.17 0.36
N ASP A 211 -9.55 1.80 0.54
CA ASP A 211 -8.73 1.65 1.74
C ASP A 211 -8.85 2.91 2.59
N ILE A 212 -9.24 2.74 3.87
CA ILE A 212 -9.52 3.81 4.84
C ILE A 212 -8.53 3.69 5.98
N GLU A 213 -7.59 4.63 6.07
CA GLU A 213 -6.49 4.55 7.03
C GLU A 213 -6.47 5.79 7.94
N PRO A 214 -6.62 5.61 9.27
CA PRO A 214 -6.59 6.73 10.21
C PRO A 214 -5.17 7.25 10.44
N TYR A 215 -5.06 8.59 10.60
CA TYR A 215 -3.84 9.25 11.05
C TYR A 215 -4.18 10.47 11.90
N GLY A 216 -4.15 10.33 13.22
CA GLY A 216 -4.60 11.37 14.14
C GLY A 216 -6.05 11.75 13.92
N GLU A 217 -6.33 13.00 13.60
CA GLU A 217 -7.68 13.54 13.35
C GLU A 217 -8.08 13.48 11.86
N ILE A 218 -7.27 12.86 11.01
CA ILE A 218 -7.55 12.73 9.58
C ILE A 218 -7.58 11.27 9.15
N VAL A 219 -8.26 11.03 8.04
CA VAL A 219 -8.30 9.75 7.33
C VAL A 219 -7.67 9.91 5.96
N ARG A 220 -6.80 8.98 5.58
CA ARG A 220 -6.41 8.78 4.19
C ARG A 220 -7.38 7.81 3.55
N LEU A 221 -8.11 8.26 2.54
CA LEU A 221 -8.92 7.43 1.67
C LEU A 221 -8.18 7.20 0.36
N THR A 222 -7.89 5.92 0.07
CA THR A 222 -7.32 5.49 -1.21
C THR A 222 -8.37 4.73 -1.99
N VAL A 223 -8.64 5.16 -3.22
CA VAL A 223 -9.48 4.44 -4.18
C VAL A 223 -8.60 3.85 -5.25
N THR A 224 -8.70 2.53 -5.45
CA THR A 224 -8.02 1.82 -6.53
C THR A 224 -9.07 1.20 -7.44
N HIS A 225 -9.06 1.54 -8.73
CA HIS A 225 -9.93 0.97 -9.75
C HIS A 225 -9.08 0.16 -10.73
N GLU A 226 -9.23 -1.15 -10.66
CA GLU A 226 -8.40 -2.13 -11.38
C GLU A 226 -9.21 -2.81 -12.49
N ASN A 227 -8.50 -3.45 -13.43
CA ASN A 227 -9.08 -4.22 -14.53
C ASN A 227 -9.95 -3.37 -15.47
N LEU A 228 -9.57 -2.10 -15.69
CA LEU A 228 -10.20 -1.21 -16.66
C LEU A 228 -9.94 -1.73 -18.08
N ALA A 229 -10.90 -1.55 -18.99
CA ALA A 229 -10.80 -2.15 -20.32
C ALA A 229 -9.64 -1.54 -21.13
N ASP A 230 -9.46 -0.22 -21.06
CA ASP A 230 -8.43 0.52 -21.81
C ASP A 230 -8.04 1.85 -21.13
N ASP A 231 -7.18 2.62 -21.80
CA ASP A 231 -6.74 3.94 -21.33
C ASP A 231 -7.87 5.00 -21.35
N ALA A 232 -8.91 4.85 -22.17
CA ALA A 232 -10.07 5.74 -22.16
C ALA A 232 -10.88 5.54 -20.88
N ASP A 233 -11.20 4.28 -20.52
CA ASP A 233 -11.84 3.94 -19.26
C ASP A 233 -11.03 4.42 -18.04
N ARG A 234 -9.69 4.34 -18.14
CA ARG A 234 -8.82 4.87 -17.08
C ARG A 234 -8.92 6.40 -16.96
N ALA A 235 -9.02 7.11 -18.07
CA ALA A 235 -9.19 8.56 -18.08
C ALA A 235 -10.56 8.98 -17.52
N ASP A 236 -11.63 8.25 -17.87
CA ASP A 236 -12.97 8.46 -17.35
C ASP A 236 -13.04 8.17 -15.84
N ALA A 237 -12.42 7.08 -15.37
CA ALA A 237 -12.28 6.79 -13.95
C ALA A 237 -11.52 7.91 -13.22
N ALA A 238 -10.45 8.45 -13.80
CA ALA A 238 -9.67 9.54 -13.22
C ALA A 238 -10.51 10.81 -13.03
N ALA A 239 -11.30 11.18 -14.03
CA ALA A 239 -12.18 12.36 -13.98
C ALA A 239 -13.33 12.12 -12.97
N GLY A 240 -13.98 10.97 -13.03
CA GLY A 240 -15.12 10.62 -12.18
C GLY A 240 -14.73 10.55 -10.70
N TRP A 241 -13.70 9.79 -10.35
CA TRP A 241 -13.27 9.65 -8.96
C TRP A 241 -12.80 10.97 -8.35
N ALA A 242 -12.07 11.79 -9.09
CA ALA A 242 -11.64 13.09 -8.60
C ALA A 242 -12.82 14.00 -8.25
N ALA A 243 -13.86 14.01 -9.08
CA ALA A 243 -15.08 14.79 -8.87
C ALA A 243 -15.88 14.29 -7.65
N VAL A 244 -16.16 13.00 -7.62
CA VAL A 244 -16.96 12.36 -6.54
C VAL A 244 -16.27 12.48 -5.19
N LEU A 245 -14.98 12.18 -5.11
CA LEU A 245 -14.25 12.21 -3.82
C LEU A 245 -13.99 13.63 -3.31
N SER A 246 -13.93 14.63 -4.20
CA SER A 246 -13.93 16.03 -3.77
C SER A 246 -15.25 16.42 -3.12
N ASN A 247 -16.37 15.94 -3.67
CA ASN A 247 -17.70 16.19 -3.12
C ASN A 247 -17.93 15.45 -1.81
N LEU A 248 -17.54 14.16 -1.73
CA LEU A 248 -17.53 13.38 -0.49
C LEU A 248 -16.73 14.07 0.62
N LYS A 249 -15.49 14.50 0.32
CA LYS A 249 -14.65 15.21 1.27
C LYS A 249 -15.33 16.46 1.80
N THR A 250 -15.91 17.28 0.90
CA THR A 250 -16.61 18.49 1.27
C THR A 250 -17.80 18.19 2.18
N LEU A 251 -18.62 17.19 1.84
CA LEU A 251 -19.75 16.78 2.67
C LEU A 251 -19.31 16.37 4.08
N ILE A 252 -18.28 15.53 4.20
CA ILE A 252 -17.82 15.03 5.50
C ILE A 252 -17.24 16.16 6.36
N GLU A 253 -16.45 17.07 5.76
CA GLU A 253 -15.76 18.14 6.50
C GLU A 253 -16.65 19.33 6.83
N THR A 254 -17.67 19.61 6.01
CA THR A 254 -18.48 20.83 6.15
C THR A 254 -19.96 20.59 6.41
N GLY A 255 -20.45 19.35 6.21
CA GLY A 255 -21.86 18.98 6.36
C GLY A 255 -22.72 19.34 5.15
N HIS A 256 -22.14 19.75 4.03
CA HIS A 256 -22.85 20.02 2.78
C HIS A 256 -21.97 19.68 1.57
N VAL A 257 -22.59 19.34 0.45
CA VAL A 257 -21.91 19.08 -0.83
C VAL A 257 -21.44 20.37 -1.51
N LEU A 258 -20.60 20.24 -2.53
CA LEU A 258 -20.20 21.38 -3.37
C LEU A 258 -21.45 22.04 -4.02
N PRO A 259 -21.44 23.37 -4.20
CA PRO A 259 -22.61 24.10 -4.71
C PRO A 259 -22.97 23.79 -6.18
N GLN A 260 -22.08 23.20 -6.93
CA GLN A 260 -22.30 22.64 -8.27
C GLN A 260 -21.75 21.22 -8.33
N THR A 261 -22.38 20.38 -9.13
CA THR A 261 -21.97 19.00 -9.38
C THR A 261 -20.66 18.96 -10.17
N PRO A 262 -19.54 18.45 -9.60
CA PRO A 262 -18.22 18.56 -10.22
C PRO A 262 -18.10 17.81 -11.56
N TRP A 263 -18.87 16.72 -11.75
CA TRP A 263 -18.87 15.92 -12.99
C TRP A 263 -19.61 16.60 -14.16
N GLU A 264 -20.38 17.66 -13.92
CA GLU A 264 -21.00 18.47 -14.96
C GLU A 264 -20.08 19.60 -15.45
N MET A 265 -18.89 19.74 -14.87
CA MET A 265 -17.93 20.75 -15.27
C MET A 265 -17.47 20.51 -16.71
N PRO A 266 -17.53 21.51 -17.61
CA PRO A 266 -17.05 21.35 -18.98
C PRO A 266 -15.58 20.96 -19.01
N GLN A 267 -15.28 19.86 -19.68
CA GLN A 267 -13.90 19.46 -19.93
C GLN A 267 -13.26 20.44 -20.92
N ARG A 268 -12.04 20.90 -20.61
CA ARG A 268 -11.29 21.83 -21.45
C ARG A 268 -10.43 21.10 -22.46
#